data_05c977232cb02b687fdb06a905a3de28
#
_entry.id   05c977232cb02b687fdb06a905a3de28
#
_cell.length_a   1.000
_cell.length_b   1.000
_cell.length_c   1.000
_cell.angle_alpha   90.00
_cell.angle_beta   90.00
_cell.angle_gamma   90.00
#
_symmetry.space_group_name_H-M   'P 1'
#
loop_
_entity.id
_entity.type
_entity.pdbx_description
1 polymer ?
#
loop_
_entity_poly.entity_id
_entity_poly.type
_entity_poly.pdbx_seq_one_letter_code
_entity_poly.pdbx_strand_id
1 'polypeptide(L)'
;MTLKLGIPKGSLENATIDLFRRAGFQITVNSRSYFPAIDDPNIECMLIRAQEMARYVEDGVLDAGLTGLDWIAETGATIEPIADLIYAKQSFGRVRWVLAVPENSDVVSVKDLEGKVIATELVETTKRYLERNGVTAKVEFSWGATEVKPPVLADAIVEVTETGSSLRANNLRIVETVLESNTQLIANIESWKNAGKKQQLLDIKMLLDGAIAAMGKVGLMMNTPRSSLQAVLDVLPALKTPTV
;
A
#
# COMPACT_ATOMS: atom_id res chain seq x y z
N MET A 1 0.26 5.30 28.18
CA MET A 1 -0.91 5.35 27.26
C MET A 1 -0.54 4.49 26.08
N THR A 2 -1.31 3.45 25.78
CA THR A 2 -0.94 2.46 24.76
C THR A 2 -1.54 2.84 23.39
N LEU A 3 -0.75 2.78 22.33
CA LEU A 3 -1.15 3.01 20.94
C LEU A 3 -1.60 1.67 20.33
N LYS A 4 -2.83 1.58 19.85
CA LYS A 4 -3.34 0.40 19.13
C LYS A 4 -3.05 0.53 17.64
N LEU A 5 -2.13 -0.30 17.14
CA LEU A 5 -1.63 -0.24 15.77
C LEU A 5 -2.09 -1.45 14.96
N GLY A 6 -2.81 -1.20 13.87
CA GLY A 6 -3.20 -2.21 12.89
C GLY A 6 -2.06 -2.53 11.92
N ILE A 7 -1.66 -3.80 11.87
CA ILE A 7 -0.71 -4.34 10.89
C ILE A 7 -1.49 -5.10 9.81
N PRO A 8 -1.27 -4.87 8.52
CA PRO A 8 -2.03 -5.52 7.46
C PRO A 8 -1.73 -7.02 7.41
N LYS A 9 -2.78 -7.85 7.52
CA LYS A 9 -2.68 -9.30 7.34
C LYS A 9 -2.82 -9.68 5.86
N GLY A 10 -2.01 -10.61 5.42
CA GLY A 10 -2.04 -11.15 4.05
C GLY A 10 -0.85 -10.73 3.22
N SER A 11 -1.08 -10.27 1.98
CA SER A 11 0.01 -10.00 1.03
C SER A 11 1.03 -8.96 1.50
N LEU A 12 0.61 -7.97 2.29
CA LEU A 12 1.47 -6.91 2.83
C LEU A 12 2.09 -7.25 4.18
N GLU A 13 1.67 -8.32 4.86
CA GLU A 13 2.10 -8.66 6.23
C GLU A 13 3.62 -8.70 6.37
N ASN A 14 4.26 -9.59 5.60
CA ASN A 14 5.71 -9.78 5.69
C ASN A 14 6.51 -8.54 5.31
N ALA A 15 6.07 -7.82 4.27
CA ALA A 15 6.74 -6.60 3.83
C ALA A 15 6.63 -5.48 4.88
N THR A 16 5.47 -5.38 5.55
CA THR A 16 5.26 -4.42 6.64
C THR A 16 6.12 -4.77 7.85
N ILE A 17 6.14 -6.03 8.28
CA ILE A 17 6.98 -6.48 9.40
C ILE A 17 8.47 -6.24 9.11
N ASP A 18 8.92 -6.51 7.87
CA ASP A 18 10.31 -6.24 7.46
C ASP A 18 10.63 -4.74 7.48
N LEU A 19 9.69 -3.88 7.06
CA LEU A 19 9.83 -2.43 7.14
C LEU A 19 9.98 -1.97 8.60
N PHE A 20 9.11 -2.44 9.50
CA PHE A 20 9.20 -2.14 10.93
C PHE A 20 10.54 -2.63 11.53
N ARG A 21 10.99 -3.82 11.17
CA ARG A 21 12.28 -4.35 11.60
C ARG A 21 13.45 -3.45 11.15
N ARG A 22 13.42 -2.95 9.91
CA ARG A 22 14.42 -2.01 9.40
C ARG A 22 14.34 -0.64 10.09
N ALA A 23 13.17 -0.27 10.55
CA ALA A 23 12.92 0.94 11.33
C ALA A 23 13.31 0.80 12.81
N GLY A 24 13.75 -0.40 13.26
CA GLY A 24 14.23 -0.66 14.60
C GLY A 24 13.22 -1.33 15.52
N PHE A 25 12.01 -1.68 15.06
CA PHE A 25 11.00 -2.38 15.83
C PHE A 25 11.06 -3.90 15.59
N GLN A 26 10.89 -4.71 16.64
CA GLN A 26 10.82 -6.17 16.53
C GLN A 26 9.36 -6.63 16.70
N ILE A 27 8.70 -6.93 15.57
CA ILE A 27 7.35 -7.49 15.58
C ILE A 27 7.43 -9.02 15.43
N THR A 28 6.91 -9.76 16.41
CA THR A 28 6.88 -11.22 16.43
C THR A 28 5.45 -11.73 16.27
N VAL A 29 5.21 -12.46 15.18
CA VAL A 29 3.90 -13.05 14.86
C VAL A 29 3.89 -14.52 15.27
N ASN A 30 2.89 -14.89 16.08
CA ASN A 30 2.61 -16.28 16.42
C ASN A 30 1.56 -16.85 15.45
N SER A 31 1.74 -18.06 14.95
CA SER A 31 0.92 -18.67 13.90
C SER A 31 -0.59 -18.76 14.22
N ARG A 32 -0.98 -18.68 15.47
CA ARG A 32 -2.37 -18.79 15.94
C ARG A 32 -2.91 -17.52 16.58
N SER A 33 -2.12 -16.43 16.63
CA SER A 33 -2.53 -15.17 17.25
C SER A 33 -2.65 -14.06 16.21
N TYR A 34 -3.69 -13.25 16.35
CA TYR A 34 -3.85 -12.00 15.59
C TYR A 34 -3.31 -10.78 16.35
N PHE A 35 -2.65 -11.01 17.49
CA PHE A 35 -2.03 -10.00 18.33
C PHE A 35 -0.52 -10.26 18.38
N PRO A 36 0.24 -9.74 17.39
CA PRO A 36 1.69 -9.88 17.40
C PRO A 36 2.30 -9.08 18.55
N ALA A 37 3.37 -9.62 19.14
CA ALA A 37 4.16 -8.88 20.11
C ALA A 37 5.08 -7.89 19.39
N ILE A 38 5.28 -6.72 20.01
CA ILE A 38 6.25 -5.72 19.59
C ILE A 38 7.14 -5.35 20.79
N ASP A 39 8.38 -4.97 20.54
CA ASP A 39 9.36 -4.64 21.59
C ASP A 39 9.18 -3.24 22.22
N ASP A 40 8.15 -2.48 21.80
CA ASP A 40 7.75 -1.25 22.47
C ASP A 40 6.53 -1.50 23.39
N PRO A 41 6.65 -1.32 24.72
CA PRO A 41 5.56 -1.57 25.67
C PRO A 41 4.38 -0.56 25.54
N ASN A 42 4.57 0.51 24.78
CA ASN A 42 3.53 1.51 24.55
C ASN A 42 2.74 1.26 23.24
N ILE A 43 2.99 0.16 22.53
CA ILE A 43 2.30 -0.20 21.30
C ILE A 43 1.66 -1.58 21.45
N GLU A 44 0.39 -1.68 21.10
CA GLU A 44 -0.34 -2.95 20.94
C GLU A 44 -0.63 -3.17 19.46
N CYS A 45 -0.13 -4.27 18.89
CA CYS A 45 -0.35 -4.59 17.48
C CYS A 45 -1.55 -5.53 17.30
N MET A 46 -2.29 -5.33 16.21
CA MET A 46 -3.37 -6.22 15.77
C MET A 46 -3.24 -6.49 14.27
N LEU A 47 -3.31 -7.79 13.88
CA LEU A 47 -3.34 -8.19 12.46
C LEU A 47 -4.77 -8.06 11.93
N ILE A 48 -4.96 -7.14 10.99
CA ILE A 48 -6.25 -6.86 10.35
C ILE A 48 -6.08 -6.93 8.82
N ARG A 49 -7.08 -7.43 8.12
CA ARG A 49 -7.10 -7.35 6.65
C ARG A 49 -7.01 -5.90 6.19
N ALA A 50 -6.18 -5.64 5.16
CA ALA A 50 -6.03 -4.28 4.60
C ALA A 50 -7.38 -3.68 4.17
N GLN A 51 -8.29 -4.53 3.65
CA GLN A 51 -9.65 -4.16 3.23
C GLN A 51 -10.52 -3.58 4.35
N GLU A 52 -10.26 -3.96 5.59
CA GLU A 52 -11.05 -3.58 6.75
C GLU A 52 -10.37 -2.48 7.60
N MET A 53 -9.08 -2.28 7.38
CA MET A 53 -8.23 -1.44 8.24
C MET A 53 -8.77 -0.01 8.39
N ALA A 54 -9.11 0.64 7.28
CA ALA A 54 -9.55 2.04 7.28
C ALA A 54 -10.81 2.24 8.13
N ARG A 55 -11.76 1.29 8.06
CA ARG A 55 -12.98 1.31 8.85
C ARG A 55 -12.69 1.16 10.35
N TYR A 56 -11.85 0.20 10.75
CA TYR A 56 -11.52 0.03 12.17
C TYR A 56 -10.70 1.17 12.76
N VAL A 57 -9.94 1.87 11.93
CA VAL A 57 -9.29 3.12 12.33
C VAL A 57 -10.32 4.24 12.47
N GLU A 58 -11.24 4.41 11.51
CA GLU A 58 -12.33 5.40 11.61
C GLU A 58 -13.19 5.18 12.85
N ASP A 59 -13.59 3.93 13.13
CA ASP A 59 -14.42 3.55 14.28
C ASP A 59 -13.68 3.69 15.65
N GLY A 60 -12.37 4.00 15.64
CA GLY A 60 -11.55 4.14 16.86
C GLY A 60 -11.25 2.82 17.58
N VAL A 61 -11.49 1.67 16.95
CA VAL A 61 -11.04 0.35 17.43
C VAL A 61 -9.52 0.30 17.43
N LEU A 62 -8.92 0.89 16.39
CA LEU A 62 -7.49 1.13 16.24
C LEU A 62 -7.20 2.63 16.30
N ASP A 63 -6.08 3.00 16.91
CA ASP A 63 -5.60 4.38 16.90
C ASP A 63 -4.96 4.75 15.55
N ALA A 64 -4.31 3.77 14.93
CA ALA A 64 -3.69 3.90 13.63
C ALA A 64 -3.55 2.53 12.96
N GLY A 65 -3.27 2.53 11.66
CA GLY A 65 -3.03 1.30 10.92
C GLY A 65 -2.39 1.55 9.57
N LEU A 66 -1.91 0.45 8.95
CA LEU A 66 -1.36 0.50 7.60
C LEU A 66 -2.33 -0.19 6.62
N THR A 67 -2.67 0.53 5.55
CA THR A 67 -3.56 -0.01 4.50
C THR A 67 -3.24 0.64 3.16
N GLY A 68 -3.82 0.12 2.06
CA GLY A 68 -3.70 0.72 0.75
C GLY A 68 -4.59 1.96 0.58
N LEU A 69 -4.15 2.93 -0.22
CA LEU A 69 -4.96 4.07 -0.63
C LEU A 69 -6.27 3.63 -1.31
N ASP A 70 -6.23 2.50 -2.03
CA ASP A 70 -7.37 1.84 -2.65
C ASP A 70 -8.48 1.50 -1.63
N TRP A 71 -8.10 0.93 -0.49
CA TRP A 71 -9.06 0.55 0.55
C TRP A 71 -9.60 1.75 1.33
N ILE A 72 -8.80 2.81 1.48
CA ILE A 72 -9.28 4.09 2.00
C ILE A 72 -10.32 4.68 1.04
N ALA A 73 -10.00 4.68 -0.26
CA ALA A 73 -10.91 5.16 -1.29
C ALA A 73 -12.18 4.30 -1.36
N GLU A 74 -12.06 2.96 -1.29
CA GLU A 74 -13.20 2.04 -1.36
C GLU A 74 -14.17 2.25 -0.21
N THR A 75 -13.66 2.32 1.02
CA THR A 75 -14.50 2.50 2.23
C THR A 75 -15.05 3.91 2.37
N GLY A 76 -14.38 4.93 1.80
CA GLY A 76 -14.70 6.33 2.02
C GLY A 76 -14.47 6.79 3.46
N ALA A 77 -13.63 6.06 4.21
CA ALA A 77 -13.39 6.30 5.65
C ALA A 77 -12.80 7.68 5.92
N THR A 78 -13.29 8.33 6.97
CA THR A 78 -12.80 9.62 7.46
C THR A 78 -11.66 9.41 8.44
N ILE A 79 -10.43 9.54 7.96
CA ILE A 79 -9.19 9.27 8.70
C ILE A 79 -8.17 10.39 8.49
N GLU A 80 -7.14 10.44 9.34
CA GLU A 80 -5.98 11.31 9.14
C GLU A 80 -4.87 10.53 8.41
N PRO A 81 -4.49 10.93 7.19
CA PRO A 81 -3.33 10.35 6.50
C PRO A 81 -2.03 10.89 7.10
N ILE A 82 -1.17 9.98 7.59
CA ILE A 82 0.09 10.35 8.25
C ILE A 82 1.29 10.23 7.29
N ALA A 83 1.39 9.13 6.56
CA ALA A 83 2.50 8.86 5.67
C ALA A 83 2.10 8.05 4.45
N ASP A 84 2.72 8.39 3.33
CA ASP A 84 2.68 7.68 2.06
C ASP A 84 3.91 6.76 1.97
N LEU A 85 3.71 5.45 2.15
CA LEU A 85 4.78 4.48 2.32
C LEU A 85 4.91 3.60 1.06
N ILE A 86 5.98 3.81 0.29
CA ILE A 86 6.25 3.04 -0.92
C ILE A 86 7.29 1.97 -0.61
N TYR A 87 6.84 0.73 -0.31
CA TYR A 87 7.71 -0.41 0.02
C TYR A 87 7.21 -1.73 -0.56
N ALA A 88 6.62 -1.73 -1.75
CA ALA A 88 6.05 -2.93 -2.38
C ALA A 88 7.06 -4.06 -2.64
N LYS A 89 6.57 -5.31 -2.70
CA LYS A 89 7.35 -6.57 -2.70
C LYS A 89 8.38 -6.71 -3.83
N GLN A 90 8.14 -6.16 -5.02
CA GLN A 90 8.97 -6.42 -6.21
C GLN A 90 9.38 -5.17 -6.99
N SER A 91 8.68 -4.07 -6.80
CA SER A 91 9.04 -2.78 -7.38
C SER A 91 8.82 -1.70 -6.31
N PHE A 92 9.75 -0.75 -6.19
CA PHE A 92 9.56 0.46 -5.39
C PHE A 92 8.50 1.38 -6.02
N GLY A 93 7.39 0.79 -6.54
CA GLY A 93 6.35 1.46 -7.29
C GLY A 93 4.98 1.34 -6.64
N ARG A 94 4.07 2.17 -7.12
CA ARG A 94 2.65 2.08 -6.80
C ARG A 94 2.03 0.90 -7.55
N VAL A 95 1.09 0.21 -6.92
CA VAL A 95 0.22 -0.74 -7.61
C VAL A 95 -0.86 0.04 -8.36
N ARG A 96 -1.38 -0.54 -9.44
CA ARG A 96 -2.45 0.05 -10.23
C ARG A 96 -3.68 -0.84 -10.21
N TRP A 97 -4.82 -0.25 -9.97
CA TRP A 97 -6.11 -0.84 -10.29
C TRP A 97 -6.46 -0.46 -11.72
N VAL A 98 -6.64 -1.45 -12.55
CA VAL A 98 -6.81 -1.25 -13.99
C VAL A 98 -8.14 -1.84 -14.47
N LEU A 99 -8.77 -1.16 -15.40
CA LEU A 99 -9.85 -1.71 -16.20
C LEU A 99 -9.25 -2.66 -17.22
N ALA A 100 -9.66 -3.91 -17.21
CA ALA A 100 -9.21 -4.93 -18.14
C ALA A 100 -10.39 -5.69 -18.76
N VAL A 101 -10.21 -6.11 -20.00
CA VAL A 101 -11.21 -6.82 -20.81
C VAL A 101 -10.54 -7.99 -21.54
N PRO A 102 -11.30 -8.95 -22.08
CA PRO A 102 -10.74 -9.99 -22.95
C PRO A 102 -9.93 -9.40 -24.09
N GLU A 103 -8.84 -10.06 -24.47
CA GLU A 103 -7.92 -9.61 -25.53
C GLU A 103 -8.65 -9.30 -26.85
N ASN A 104 -9.68 -10.12 -27.18
CA ASN A 104 -10.51 -10.00 -28.39
C ASN A 104 -11.79 -9.17 -28.21
N SER A 105 -11.93 -8.43 -27.09
CA SER A 105 -13.09 -7.55 -26.86
C SER A 105 -13.03 -6.30 -27.73
N ASP A 106 -14.18 -5.80 -28.17
CA ASP A 106 -14.32 -4.54 -28.92
C ASP A 106 -14.24 -3.29 -28.01
N VAL A 107 -14.19 -3.47 -26.70
CA VAL A 107 -14.10 -2.37 -25.72
C VAL A 107 -12.74 -1.70 -25.79
N VAL A 108 -12.66 -0.46 -26.21
CA VAL A 108 -11.40 0.33 -26.31
C VAL A 108 -11.30 1.43 -25.25
N SER A 109 -12.40 1.77 -24.61
CA SER A 109 -12.46 2.80 -23.55
C SER A 109 -13.55 2.47 -22.53
N VAL A 110 -13.55 3.19 -21.40
CA VAL A 110 -14.63 3.06 -20.40
C VAL A 110 -16.01 3.36 -20.99
N LYS A 111 -16.10 4.19 -22.03
CA LYS A 111 -17.39 4.56 -22.68
C LYS A 111 -18.10 3.36 -23.33
N ASP A 112 -17.34 2.36 -23.72
CA ASP A 112 -17.88 1.16 -24.38
C ASP A 112 -18.48 0.17 -23.36
N LEU A 113 -18.43 0.51 -22.07
CA LEU A 113 -18.98 -0.30 -20.98
C LEU A 113 -20.41 0.05 -20.60
N GLU A 114 -21.09 0.95 -21.33
CA GLU A 114 -22.49 1.28 -21.07
C GLU A 114 -23.36 0.02 -21.08
N GLY A 115 -24.12 -0.21 -20.00
CA GLY A 115 -24.99 -1.36 -19.80
C GLY A 115 -24.29 -2.72 -19.56
N LYS A 116 -22.97 -2.76 -19.49
CA LYS A 116 -22.18 -3.98 -19.29
C LYS A 116 -22.01 -4.35 -17.82
N VAL A 117 -21.42 -5.52 -17.57
CA VAL A 117 -21.13 -6.03 -16.22
C VAL A 117 -19.64 -5.98 -15.96
N ILE A 118 -19.25 -5.39 -14.81
CA ILE A 118 -17.87 -5.26 -14.35
C ILE A 118 -17.72 -5.97 -13.01
N ALA A 119 -16.77 -6.89 -12.89
CA ALA A 119 -16.46 -7.57 -11.64
C ALA A 119 -15.20 -6.99 -10.99
N THR A 120 -15.25 -6.75 -9.67
CA THR A 120 -14.14 -6.13 -8.92
C THR A 120 -14.27 -6.33 -7.42
N GLU A 121 -13.15 -6.25 -6.68
CA GLU A 121 -13.18 -6.06 -5.23
C GLU A 121 -13.46 -4.59 -4.84
N LEU A 122 -13.11 -3.60 -5.69
CA LEU A 122 -13.31 -2.18 -5.45
C LEU A 122 -14.62 -1.67 -6.06
N VAL A 123 -15.76 -2.08 -5.48
CA VAL A 123 -17.10 -1.77 -6.02
C VAL A 123 -17.39 -0.28 -6.01
N GLU A 124 -17.22 0.39 -4.85
CA GLU A 124 -17.58 1.80 -4.72
C GLU A 124 -16.60 2.72 -5.48
N THR A 125 -15.34 2.36 -5.51
CA THR A 125 -14.32 3.07 -6.30
C THR A 125 -14.62 2.96 -7.80
N THR A 126 -15.00 1.76 -8.26
CA THR A 126 -15.38 1.52 -9.67
C THR A 126 -16.66 2.26 -10.03
N LYS A 127 -17.67 2.30 -9.17
CA LYS A 127 -18.89 3.09 -9.40
C LYS A 127 -18.56 4.57 -9.56
N ARG A 128 -17.76 5.15 -8.65
CA ARG A 128 -17.35 6.56 -8.74
C ARG A 128 -16.51 6.84 -10.00
N TYR A 129 -15.70 5.88 -10.43
CA TYR A 129 -14.96 6.01 -11.68
C TYR A 129 -15.89 6.03 -12.90
N LEU A 130 -16.89 5.15 -12.97
CA LEU A 130 -17.89 5.12 -14.02
C LEU A 130 -18.72 6.40 -14.05
N GLU A 131 -19.19 6.86 -12.88
CA GLU A 131 -19.97 8.09 -12.74
C GLU A 131 -19.20 9.31 -13.27
N ARG A 132 -17.91 9.47 -12.89
CA ARG A 132 -17.04 10.55 -13.40
C ARG A 132 -16.88 10.50 -14.91
N ASN A 133 -16.99 9.32 -15.50
CA ASN A 133 -16.94 9.13 -16.94
C ASN A 133 -18.34 9.18 -17.61
N GLY A 134 -19.42 9.36 -16.85
CA GLY A 134 -20.79 9.38 -17.37
C GLY A 134 -21.19 8.06 -18.03
N VAL A 135 -20.81 6.93 -17.44
CA VAL A 135 -21.10 5.56 -17.89
C VAL A 135 -21.93 4.85 -16.84
N THR A 136 -23.00 4.17 -17.28
CA THR A 136 -23.84 3.34 -16.42
C THR A 136 -23.57 1.88 -16.71
N ALA A 137 -22.93 1.18 -15.77
CA ALA A 137 -22.64 -0.23 -15.87
C ALA A 137 -22.99 -0.95 -14.54
N LYS A 138 -23.25 -2.26 -14.61
CA LYS A 138 -23.47 -3.08 -13.43
C LYS A 138 -22.13 -3.45 -12.81
N VAL A 139 -21.87 -3.03 -11.59
CA VAL A 139 -20.66 -3.40 -10.85
C VAL A 139 -20.98 -4.50 -9.85
N GLU A 140 -20.33 -5.64 -9.97
CA GLU A 140 -20.49 -6.81 -9.11
C GLU A 140 -19.25 -7.03 -8.25
N PHE A 141 -19.48 -7.36 -6.96
CA PHE A 141 -18.39 -7.73 -6.07
C PHE A 141 -17.77 -9.07 -6.45
N SER A 142 -16.42 -9.11 -6.45
CA SER A 142 -15.63 -10.30 -6.74
C SER A 142 -14.81 -10.73 -5.52
N TRP A 143 -15.02 -11.94 -5.04
CA TRP A 143 -14.31 -12.53 -3.90
C TRP A 143 -12.89 -13.05 -4.23
N GLY A 144 -12.33 -12.67 -5.36
CA GLY A 144 -11.05 -13.15 -5.88
C GLY A 144 -11.24 -14.01 -7.14
N ALA A 145 -10.14 -14.44 -7.72
CA ALA A 145 -10.10 -15.07 -9.05
C ALA A 145 -10.88 -14.24 -10.10
N THR A 146 -10.71 -12.92 -10.04
CA THR A 146 -11.49 -11.98 -10.84
C THR A 146 -11.15 -12.13 -12.31
N GLU A 147 -9.93 -12.48 -12.65
CA GLU A 147 -9.42 -12.59 -14.03
C GLU A 147 -10.08 -13.72 -14.84
N VAL A 148 -10.71 -14.70 -14.19
CA VAL A 148 -11.39 -15.79 -14.91
C VAL A 148 -12.86 -15.50 -15.23
N LYS A 149 -13.40 -14.38 -14.78
CA LYS A 149 -14.82 -14.03 -14.98
C LYS A 149 -15.14 -13.60 -16.41
N PRO A 150 -14.34 -12.75 -17.06
CA PRO A 150 -14.58 -12.42 -18.46
C PRO A 150 -14.24 -13.60 -19.39
N PRO A 151 -14.98 -13.77 -20.51
CA PRO A 151 -16.18 -13.01 -20.90
C PRO A 151 -17.50 -13.62 -20.40
N VAL A 152 -17.48 -14.71 -19.63
CA VAL A 152 -18.68 -15.53 -19.35
C VAL A 152 -19.54 -14.93 -18.22
N LEU A 153 -18.90 -14.42 -17.16
CA LEU A 153 -19.58 -13.92 -15.97
C LEU A 153 -19.58 -12.38 -15.88
N ALA A 154 -18.67 -11.75 -16.58
CA ALA A 154 -18.56 -10.30 -16.66
C ALA A 154 -17.97 -9.89 -18.01
N ASP A 155 -18.27 -8.70 -18.50
CA ASP A 155 -17.68 -8.13 -19.72
C ASP A 155 -16.28 -7.57 -19.50
N ALA A 156 -16.04 -7.04 -18.28
CA ALA A 156 -14.81 -6.41 -17.87
C ALA A 156 -14.51 -6.66 -16.39
N ILE A 157 -13.29 -6.39 -15.98
CA ILE A 157 -12.90 -6.37 -14.57
C ILE A 157 -12.17 -5.08 -14.22
N VAL A 158 -12.23 -4.70 -12.93
CA VAL A 158 -11.27 -3.78 -12.34
C VAL A 158 -10.46 -4.57 -11.32
N GLU A 159 -9.15 -4.70 -11.58
CA GLU A 159 -8.27 -5.59 -10.80
C GLU A 159 -6.91 -4.93 -10.54
N VAL A 160 -6.31 -5.28 -9.40
CA VAL A 160 -4.99 -4.78 -9.01
C VAL A 160 -3.89 -5.46 -9.83
N THR A 161 -2.91 -4.68 -10.23
CA THR A 161 -1.72 -5.22 -10.91
C THR A 161 -0.47 -4.38 -10.65
N GLU A 162 0.67 -5.05 -10.58
CA GLU A 162 1.98 -4.41 -10.63
C GLU A 162 2.53 -4.45 -12.07
N THR A 163 2.60 -5.64 -12.66
CA THR A 163 3.25 -5.90 -13.96
C THR A 163 2.29 -6.28 -15.09
N GLY A 164 1.02 -6.54 -14.77
CA GLY A 164 0.03 -7.04 -15.71
C GLY A 164 0.21 -8.52 -16.11
N SER A 165 1.11 -9.27 -15.44
CA SER A 165 1.41 -10.65 -15.82
C SER A 165 0.23 -11.60 -15.62
N SER A 166 -0.51 -11.47 -14.51
CA SER A 166 -1.72 -12.27 -14.23
C SER A 166 -2.81 -12.01 -15.27
N LEU A 167 -3.05 -10.76 -15.63
CA LEU A 167 -4.02 -10.39 -16.67
C LEU A 167 -3.67 -11.02 -18.02
N ARG A 168 -2.43 -10.89 -18.46
CA ARG A 168 -1.96 -11.50 -19.73
C ARG A 168 -2.07 -13.02 -19.73
N ALA A 169 -1.74 -13.67 -18.58
CA ALA A 169 -1.87 -15.13 -18.44
C ALA A 169 -3.31 -15.61 -18.57
N ASN A 170 -4.30 -14.74 -18.31
CA ASN A 170 -5.73 -15.01 -18.45
C ASN A 170 -6.34 -14.39 -19.73
N ASN A 171 -5.54 -14.06 -20.73
CA ASN A 171 -5.95 -13.46 -22.01
C ASN A 171 -6.76 -12.17 -21.83
N LEU A 172 -6.37 -11.34 -20.87
CA LEU A 172 -6.93 -10.03 -20.63
C LEU A 172 -5.93 -8.93 -21.02
N ARG A 173 -6.44 -7.87 -21.62
CA ARG A 173 -5.69 -6.64 -21.88
C ARG A 173 -6.18 -5.48 -21.01
N ILE A 174 -5.25 -4.63 -20.63
CA ILE A 174 -5.54 -3.40 -19.89
C ILE A 174 -6.08 -2.37 -20.87
N VAL A 175 -7.21 -1.74 -20.52
CA VAL A 175 -7.79 -0.60 -21.24
C VAL A 175 -7.23 0.69 -20.67
N GLU A 176 -7.36 0.89 -19.35
CA GLU A 176 -6.88 2.09 -18.67
C GLU A 176 -6.66 1.87 -17.17
N THR A 177 -5.99 2.82 -16.52
CA THR A 177 -5.78 2.82 -15.07
C THR A 177 -6.92 3.56 -14.38
N VAL A 178 -7.59 2.89 -13.44
CA VAL A 178 -8.68 3.45 -12.63
C VAL A 178 -8.14 4.20 -11.41
N LEU A 179 -7.15 3.62 -10.73
CA LEU A 179 -6.55 4.15 -9.51
C LEU A 179 -5.10 3.67 -9.36
N GLU A 180 -4.23 4.55 -8.93
CA GLU A 180 -2.91 4.16 -8.39
C GLU A 180 -2.98 4.11 -6.86
N SER A 181 -2.40 3.07 -6.28
CA SER A 181 -2.42 2.85 -4.83
C SER A 181 -1.04 2.45 -4.31
N ASN A 182 -0.80 2.82 -3.07
CA ASN A 182 0.33 2.38 -2.27
C ASN A 182 -0.09 2.36 -0.80
N THR A 183 0.77 1.82 0.06
CA THR A 183 0.47 1.73 1.48
C THR A 183 0.49 3.10 2.14
N GLN A 184 -0.51 3.36 2.97
CA GLN A 184 -0.66 4.55 3.78
C GLN A 184 -0.57 4.17 5.26
N LEU A 185 0.13 4.98 6.07
CA LEU A 185 -0.06 5.01 7.51
C LEU A 185 -1.17 6.01 7.80
N ILE A 186 -2.24 5.55 8.43
CA ILE A 186 -3.44 6.34 8.74
C ILE A 186 -3.72 6.34 10.24
N ALA A 187 -4.37 7.39 10.73
CA ALA A 187 -4.82 7.46 12.12
C ALA A 187 -6.30 7.81 12.26
N ASN A 188 -6.87 7.38 13.38
CA ASN A 188 -8.14 7.85 13.85
C ASN A 188 -8.06 9.35 14.18
N ILE A 189 -9.07 10.14 13.80
CA ILE A 189 -9.09 11.59 13.96
C ILE A 189 -8.96 12.01 15.45
N GLU A 190 -9.65 11.32 16.37
CA GLU A 190 -9.58 11.64 17.80
C GLU A 190 -8.24 11.21 18.42
N SER A 191 -7.69 10.07 17.98
CA SER A 191 -6.35 9.66 18.39
C SER A 191 -5.27 10.63 17.91
N TRP A 192 -5.43 11.19 16.72
CA TRP A 192 -4.52 12.21 16.17
C TRP A 192 -4.57 13.55 16.92
N LYS A 193 -5.71 13.90 17.52
CA LYS A 193 -5.85 15.08 18.39
C LYS A 193 -5.16 14.88 19.74
N ASN A 194 -4.95 13.66 20.19
CA ASN A 194 -4.23 13.36 21.42
C ASN A 194 -2.73 13.58 21.24
N ALA A 195 -2.15 14.53 21.94
CA ALA A 195 -0.77 14.95 21.79
C ALA A 195 0.25 13.79 21.96
N GLY A 196 0.01 12.88 22.93
CA GLY A 196 0.89 11.74 23.21
C GLY A 196 0.86 10.72 22.07
N LYS A 197 -0.34 10.32 21.62
CA LYS A 197 -0.50 9.38 20.48
C LYS A 197 0.02 9.98 19.18
N LYS A 198 -0.26 11.25 18.94
CA LYS A 198 0.25 11.98 17.78
C LYS A 198 1.78 11.96 17.73
N GLN A 199 2.44 12.24 18.87
CA GLN A 199 3.90 12.20 18.91
C GLN A 199 4.44 10.80 18.63
N GLN A 200 3.88 9.75 19.23
CA GLN A 200 4.26 8.35 18.93
C GLN A 200 4.11 8.03 17.44
N LEU A 201 3.02 8.46 16.79
CA LEU A 201 2.78 8.24 15.37
C LEU A 201 3.77 9.00 14.48
N LEU A 202 4.16 10.22 14.88
CA LEU A 202 5.19 10.99 14.17
C LEU A 202 6.57 10.35 14.32
N ASP A 203 6.88 9.78 15.48
CA ASP A 203 8.15 9.06 15.71
C ASP A 203 8.20 7.78 14.86
N ILE A 204 7.11 6.99 14.85
CA ILE A 204 6.97 5.82 13.98
C ILE A 204 7.14 6.22 12.51
N LYS A 205 6.42 7.25 12.05
CA LYS A 205 6.53 7.78 10.69
C LYS A 205 7.98 8.10 10.33
N MET A 206 8.66 8.86 11.19
CA MET A 206 10.05 9.28 10.95
C MET A 206 10.97 8.07 10.77
N LEU A 207 10.82 7.03 11.60
CA LEU A 207 11.62 5.81 11.53
C LEU A 207 11.30 4.99 10.28
N LEU A 208 10.02 4.86 9.91
CA LEU A 208 9.60 4.18 8.69
C LEU A 208 10.10 4.89 7.43
N ASP A 209 9.97 6.22 7.37
CA ASP A 209 10.48 7.05 6.27
C ASP A 209 12.01 6.90 6.13
N GLY A 210 12.72 6.90 7.25
CA GLY A 210 14.17 6.67 7.29
C GLY A 210 14.54 5.29 6.77
N ALA A 211 13.81 4.24 7.17
CA ALA A 211 14.02 2.88 6.69
C ALA A 211 13.79 2.76 5.18
N ILE A 212 12.72 3.38 4.65
CA ILE A 212 12.42 3.41 3.22
C ILE A 212 13.51 4.17 2.46
N ALA A 213 13.91 5.35 2.94
CA ALA A 213 14.97 6.15 2.32
C ALA A 213 16.33 5.43 2.27
N ALA A 214 16.57 4.50 3.19
CA ALA A 214 17.79 3.69 3.23
C ALA A 214 17.77 2.47 2.31
N MET A 215 16.59 2.01 1.82
CA MET A 215 16.48 0.75 1.05
C MET A 215 17.32 0.72 -0.24
N GLY A 216 17.58 1.86 -0.86
CA GLY A 216 18.40 1.97 -2.07
C GLY A 216 19.84 2.42 -1.82
N LYS A 217 20.29 2.44 -0.57
CA LYS A 217 21.59 3.00 -0.18
C LYS A 217 22.46 1.94 0.49
N VAL A 218 23.77 2.09 0.34
CA VAL A 218 24.78 1.30 1.05
C VAL A 218 25.70 2.24 1.80
N GLY A 219 26.09 1.84 3.02
CA GLY A 219 27.15 2.52 3.76
C GLY A 219 28.52 2.08 3.23
N LEU A 220 29.36 3.04 2.89
CA LEU A 220 30.75 2.77 2.51
C LEU A 220 31.68 3.32 3.60
N MET A 221 32.45 2.43 4.19
CA MET A 221 33.55 2.80 5.10
C MET A 221 34.85 2.30 4.49
N MET A 222 35.87 3.18 4.46
CA MET A 222 37.19 2.80 3.96
C MET A 222 38.28 3.57 4.72
N ASN A 223 39.43 2.96 4.80
CA ASN A 223 40.65 3.64 5.26
C ASN A 223 41.44 4.08 4.04
N THR A 224 41.84 5.34 4.00
CA THR A 224 42.68 5.90 2.93
C THR A 224 43.77 6.76 3.53
N PRO A 225 44.99 6.78 2.95
CA PRO A 225 46.01 7.76 3.32
C PRO A 225 45.50 9.22 3.12
N ARG A 226 45.83 10.12 4.01
CA ARG A 226 45.41 11.53 3.89
C ARG A 226 45.78 12.15 2.55
N SER A 227 46.93 11.77 1.98
CA SER A 227 47.37 12.22 0.66
C SER A 227 46.47 11.82 -0.50
N SER A 228 45.70 10.74 -0.34
CA SER A 228 44.77 10.21 -1.37
C SER A 228 43.32 10.61 -1.12
N LEU A 229 43.02 11.28 -0.01
CA LEU A 229 41.65 11.58 0.41
C LEU A 229 40.87 12.36 -0.68
N GLN A 230 41.48 13.42 -1.21
CA GLN A 230 40.80 14.26 -2.20
C GLN A 230 40.51 13.49 -3.48
N ALA A 231 41.44 12.71 -3.96
CA ALA A 231 41.25 11.88 -5.15
C ALA A 231 40.11 10.83 -4.98
N VAL A 232 39.97 10.27 -3.77
CA VAL A 232 38.86 9.36 -3.45
C VAL A 232 37.54 10.13 -3.42
N LEU A 233 37.48 11.30 -2.79
CA LEU A 233 36.27 12.13 -2.72
C LEU A 233 35.78 12.60 -4.10
N ASP A 234 36.70 12.86 -5.02
CA ASP A 234 36.37 13.29 -6.38
C ASP A 234 35.73 12.20 -7.23
N VAL A 235 35.98 10.94 -6.89
CA VAL A 235 35.44 9.76 -7.60
C VAL A 235 34.13 9.23 -6.98
N LEU A 236 33.95 9.40 -5.67
CA LEU A 236 32.78 8.88 -4.98
C LEU A 236 31.54 9.76 -5.22
N PRO A 237 30.41 9.18 -5.69
CA PRO A 237 29.13 9.90 -5.83
C PRO A 237 28.43 10.10 -4.47
N ALA A 238 29.19 10.25 -3.38
CA ALA A 238 28.73 10.30 -2.01
C ALA A 238 28.85 11.74 -1.43
N LEU A 239 28.56 11.87 -0.14
CA LEU A 239 28.72 13.14 0.61
C LEU A 239 30.10 13.76 0.35
N LYS A 240 30.12 14.99 -0.14
CA LYS A 240 31.37 15.74 -0.40
C LYS A 240 32.12 16.16 0.86
N THR A 241 31.48 16.03 2.03
CA THR A 241 32.05 16.29 3.35
C THR A 241 31.84 15.07 4.25
N PRO A 242 32.64 14.00 4.06
CA PRO A 242 32.57 12.84 4.96
C PRO A 242 33.10 13.23 6.36
N THR A 243 32.64 12.49 7.38
CA THR A 243 33.28 12.56 8.69
C THR A 243 34.64 11.87 8.56
N VAL A 244 35.72 12.61 8.86
CA VAL A 244 37.11 12.17 8.77
C VAL A 244 37.67 11.95 10.17
#